data_e1ac03f9aa112476826d9035d481220b
#
_entry.id   e1ac03f9aa112476826d9035d481220b
#
_cell.length_a   1.000
_cell.length_b   1.000
_cell.length_c   1.000
_cell.angle_alpha   90.00
_cell.angle_beta   90.00
_cell.angle_gamma   90.00
#
_symmetry.space_group_name_H-M   'P 1'
#
loop_
_entity.id
_entity.type
_entity.pdbx_description
1 polymer ?
#
loop_
_entity_poly.entity_id
_entity_poly.type
_entity_poly.pdbx_seq_one_letter_code
_entity_poly.pdbx_strand_id
1 'polypeptide(L)'
;MSPRRPTRHSFAAAWLSVGFICLSGVNTPVSARRALQLGKAQSADLLARFFAADTTPLVQYRARRKLTATTRGGRMHASMEVWTSLDPEHGFQFQIVSEEGSPIIRRKVLLAALEAEQAALSSDAREQAALTAANYEFLHVSPVLAGQVPVNLVKVDVRPRRKHVMLVDGALFLEADSADLVRIEGELSRRPSIWTRNVRVLREYARIAGVHVPVAMSSTADVIVVGASTFSMTYQYVEINGTPVEARDFPVSVELVI
;
A
#
# COMPACT_ATOMS: atom_id res chain seq x y z
N MET A 1 -26.33 -66.83 25.89
CA MET A 1 -25.47 -67.29 27.03
C MET A 1 -24.69 -66.05 27.53
N SER A 2 -25.19 -65.45 28.59
CA SER A 2 -24.43 -64.63 29.53
C SER A 2 -23.71 -65.60 30.49
N PRO A 3 -22.66 -65.27 31.24
CA PRO A 3 -22.48 -64.07 32.01
C PRO A 3 -21.02 -63.69 32.38
N ARG A 4 -20.85 -62.58 33.05
CA ARG A 4 -20.22 -62.31 34.34
C ARG A 4 -19.21 -61.17 34.40
N ARG A 5 -19.58 -60.14 35.11
CA ARG A 5 -18.72 -59.27 35.93
C ARG A 5 -18.15 -60.08 37.10
N PRO A 6 -17.05 -59.67 37.76
CA PRO A 6 -17.13 -58.73 38.88
C PRO A 6 -15.88 -57.83 39.06
N THR A 7 -15.98 -56.81 39.71
CA THR A 7 -15.89 -56.26 41.12
C THR A 7 -14.67 -55.38 41.36
N ARG A 8 -14.96 -54.12 41.66
CA ARG A 8 -14.64 -53.27 42.82
C ARG A 8 -13.29 -53.52 43.54
N HIS A 9 -12.55 -52.45 43.66
CA HIS A 9 -12.11 -51.98 45.00
C HIS A 9 -11.83 -50.46 45.00
N SER A 10 -12.55 -49.81 45.89
CA SER A 10 -12.37 -48.46 46.38
C SER A 10 -11.09 -48.33 47.20
N PHE A 11 -10.43 -47.18 47.10
CA PHE A 11 -9.83 -46.55 48.30
C PHE A 11 -9.88 -45.05 48.17
N ALA A 12 -10.58 -44.47 49.11
CA ALA A 12 -10.71 -43.04 49.36
C ALA A 12 -9.44 -42.55 50.10
N ALA A 13 -8.98 -41.36 49.71
CA ALA A 13 -8.27 -40.49 50.64
C ALA A 13 -8.53 -39.03 50.27
N ALA A 14 -9.33 -38.39 51.10
CA ALA A 14 -9.56 -36.97 51.07
C ALA A 14 -8.34 -36.21 51.54
N TRP A 15 -7.96 -35.18 50.79
CA TRP A 15 -7.18 -34.05 51.32
C TRP A 15 -7.80 -32.77 50.83
N LEU A 16 -8.49 -32.07 51.75
CA LEU A 16 -8.89 -30.68 51.67
C LEU A 16 -7.60 -29.82 51.57
N SER A 17 -7.40 -29.15 50.47
CA SER A 17 -6.51 -28.00 50.36
C SER A 17 -7.30 -26.82 49.84
N VAL A 18 -7.61 -25.90 50.74
CA VAL A 18 -8.17 -24.59 50.46
C VAL A 18 -7.12 -23.83 49.60
N GLY A 19 -7.29 -23.85 48.30
CA GLY A 19 -6.54 -23.02 47.36
C GLY A 19 -7.09 -21.62 47.34
N PHE A 20 -6.34 -20.72 47.92
CA PHE A 20 -6.49 -19.28 47.88
C PHE A 20 -6.46 -18.84 46.37
N ILE A 21 -7.62 -18.48 45.81
CA ILE A 21 -7.66 -17.86 44.50
C ILE A 21 -7.16 -16.44 44.67
N CYS A 22 -5.87 -16.25 44.50
CA CYS A 22 -5.31 -14.93 44.22
C CYS A 22 -5.85 -14.48 42.85
N LEU A 23 -6.87 -13.65 42.87
CA LEU A 23 -7.19 -12.76 41.76
C LEU A 23 -5.98 -11.83 41.57
N SER A 24 -5.02 -12.29 40.79
CA SER A 24 -3.96 -11.45 40.28
C SER A 24 -4.58 -10.47 39.29
N GLY A 25 -5.09 -9.38 39.82
CA GLY A 25 -5.42 -8.22 39.02
C GLY A 25 -4.13 -7.86 38.24
N VAL A 26 -4.20 -7.97 36.92
CA VAL A 26 -3.10 -7.55 36.04
C VAL A 26 -3.04 -6.03 36.13
N ASN A 27 -2.35 -5.55 37.19
CA ASN A 27 -1.97 -4.16 37.32
C ASN A 27 -0.91 -3.88 36.24
N THR A 28 -1.37 -3.46 35.06
CA THR A 28 -0.43 -2.87 34.10
C THR A 28 0.27 -1.70 34.78
N PRO A 29 1.62 -1.69 34.83
CA PRO A 29 2.34 -0.65 35.54
C PRO A 29 1.99 0.71 34.93
N VAL A 30 1.87 1.72 35.78
CA VAL A 30 1.49 3.11 35.39
C VAL A 30 2.39 3.64 34.26
N SER A 31 3.66 3.24 34.22
CA SER A 31 4.61 3.54 33.16
C SER A 31 4.18 2.98 31.80
N ALA A 32 3.68 1.73 31.75
CA ALA A 32 3.22 1.12 30.50
C ALA A 32 1.93 1.79 29.97
N ARG A 33 1.02 2.19 30.87
CA ARG A 33 -0.19 2.96 30.49
C ARG A 33 0.18 4.34 29.96
N ARG A 34 1.16 5.00 30.55
CA ARG A 34 1.64 6.33 30.12
C ARG A 34 2.37 6.24 28.78
N ALA A 35 3.19 5.22 28.55
CA ALA A 35 3.85 4.97 27.26
C ALA A 35 2.84 4.68 26.14
N LEU A 36 1.80 3.87 26.43
CA LEU A 36 0.69 3.60 25.47
C LEU A 36 -0.13 4.86 25.15
N GLN A 37 -0.35 5.74 26.13
CA GLN A 37 -1.06 7.00 25.92
C GLN A 37 -0.24 8.00 25.11
N LEU A 38 1.07 8.11 25.36
CA LEU A 38 1.99 8.92 24.58
C LEU A 38 2.06 8.42 23.13
N GLY A 39 2.17 7.12 22.91
CA GLY A 39 2.15 6.53 21.56
C GLY A 39 0.85 6.79 20.79
N LYS A 40 -0.31 6.75 21.46
CA LYS A 40 -1.60 7.10 20.85
C LYS A 40 -1.71 8.58 20.49
N ALA A 41 -1.22 9.46 21.35
CA ALA A 41 -1.22 10.89 21.09
C ALA A 41 -0.32 11.24 19.89
N GLN A 42 0.88 10.66 19.81
CA GLN A 42 1.81 10.83 18.68
C GLN A 42 1.22 10.29 17.38
N SER A 43 0.54 9.14 17.43
CA SER A 43 -0.13 8.54 16.27
C SER A 43 -1.28 9.42 15.76
N ALA A 44 -2.07 10.00 16.67
CA ALA A 44 -3.15 10.92 16.32
C ALA A 44 -2.61 12.21 15.72
N ASP A 45 -1.52 12.76 16.27
CA ASP A 45 -0.85 13.94 15.75
C ASP A 45 -0.28 13.70 14.34
N LEU A 46 0.39 12.57 14.10
CA LEU A 46 0.89 12.19 12.78
C LEU A 46 -0.24 12.14 11.74
N LEU A 47 -1.34 11.45 12.07
CA LEU A 47 -2.48 11.37 11.18
C LEU A 47 -3.16 12.73 10.98
N ALA A 48 -3.24 13.56 12.01
CA ALA A 48 -3.76 14.93 11.89
C ALA A 48 -2.89 15.76 10.92
N ARG A 49 -1.56 15.68 11.02
CA ARG A 49 -0.63 16.33 10.08
C ARG A 49 -0.78 15.78 8.67
N PHE A 50 -0.89 14.46 8.51
CA PHE A 50 -1.11 13.83 7.22
C PHE A 50 -2.38 14.34 6.52
N PHE A 51 -3.50 14.44 7.25
CA PHE A 51 -4.76 14.97 6.70
C PHE A 51 -4.79 16.48 6.52
N ALA A 52 -4.03 17.22 7.33
CA ALA A 52 -3.93 18.68 7.25
C ALA A 52 -2.82 19.13 6.30
N ALA A 53 -2.01 18.21 5.77
CA ALA A 53 -0.91 18.56 4.89
C ALA A 53 -1.42 19.38 3.71
N ASP A 54 -0.98 20.66 3.66
CA ASP A 54 -1.26 21.56 2.55
C ASP A 54 -0.43 21.08 1.36
N THR A 55 -1.01 20.18 0.58
CA THR A 55 -0.36 19.66 -0.61
C THR A 55 -0.73 20.54 -1.79
N THR A 56 0.26 21.26 -2.32
CA THR A 56 0.11 21.96 -3.60
C THR A 56 -0.45 20.96 -4.60
N PRO A 57 -1.63 21.19 -5.20
CA PRO A 57 -2.24 20.23 -6.10
C PRO A 57 -1.39 20.07 -7.36
N LEU A 58 -1.31 18.84 -7.85
CA LEU A 58 -0.73 18.58 -9.17
C LEU A 58 -1.75 19.02 -10.24
N VAL A 59 -1.50 20.16 -10.86
CA VAL A 59 -2.38 20.75 -11.90
C VAL A 59 -1.89 20.37 -13.28
N GLN A 60 -0.57 20.42 -13.47
CA GLN A 60 0.06 20.05 -14.73
C GLN A 60 1.38 19.35 -14.51
N TYR A 61 1.77 18.50 -15.42
CA TYR A 61 3.11 17.91 -15.44
C TYR A 61 3.48 17.41 -16.84
N ARG A 62 4.80 17.20 -17.02
CA ARG A 62 5.36 16.43 -18.13
C ARG A 62 6.36 15.42 -17.58
N ALA A 63 6.20 14.14 -17.97
CA ALA A 63 7.05 13.06 -17.48
C ALA A 63 7.35 12.04 -18.57
N ARG A 64 8.57 11.50 -18.55
CA ARG A 64 8.89 10.25 -19.26
C ARG A 64 8.55 9.10 -18.33
N ARG A 65 7.85 8.10 -18.85
CA ARG A 65 7.53 6.89 -18.09
C ARG A 65 8.08 5.67 -18.77
N LYS A 66 8.52 4.71 -17.95
CA LYS A 66 8.88 3.38 -18.44
C LYS A 66 7.91 2.38 -17.80
N LEU A 67 7.23 1.63 -18.65
CA LEU A 67 6.32 0.58 -18.27
C LEU A 67 6.91 -0.77 -18.64
N THR A 68 6.80 -1.76 -17.75
CA THR A 68 7.19 -3.13 -18.05
C THR A 68 6.14 -4.10 -17.52
N ALA A 69 5.95 -5.22 -18.20
CA ALA A 69 5.10 -6.29 -17.72
C ALA A 69 5.67 -7.65 -18.10
N THR A 70 5.52 -8.63 -17.20
CA THR A 70 5.86 -10.03 -17.43
C THR A 70 4.70 -10.95 -17.09
N THR A 71 4.65 -12.11 -17.72
CA THR A 71 3.66 -13.14 -17.41
C THR A 71 4.24 -14.53 -17.70
N ARG A 72 3.51 -15.57 -17.35
CA ARG A 72 3.93 -16.99 -17.53
C ARG A 72 5.30 -17.28 -16.90
N GLY A 73 5.53 -16.79 -15.66
CA GLY A 73 6.80 -16.95 -14.97
C GLY A 73 7.99 -16.27 -15.69
N GLY A 74 7.77 -15.11 -16.31
CA GLY A 74 8.80 -14.36 -17.01
C GLY A 74 9.02 -14.75 -18.49
N ARG A 75 8.36 -15.81 -18.98
CA ARG A 75 8.52 -16.29 -20.37
C ARG A 75 8.00 -15.30 -21.42
N MET A 76 7.04 -14.49 -21.06
CA MET A 76 6.51 -13.41 -21.90
C MET A 76 6.71 -12.09 -21.19
N HIS A 77 7.28 -11.14 -21.89
CA HIS A 77 7.52 -9.79 -21.37
C HIS A 77 7.25 -8.74 -22.43
N ALA A 78 7.03 -7.52 -21.99
CA ALA A 78 7.03 -6.34 -22.83
C ALA A 78 7.46 -5.12 -22.04
N SER A 79 8.00 -4.14 -22.75
CA SER A 79 8.32 -2.81 -22.23
C SER A 79 7.76 -1.73 -23.17
N MET A 80 7.53 -0.55 -22.61
CA MET A 80 7.07 0.63 -23.33
C MET A 80 7.62 1.88 -22.65
N GLU A 81 8.16 2.80 -23.43
CA GLU A 81 8.50 4.14 -22.96
C GLU A 81 7.54 5.14 -23.59
N VAL A 82 7.06 6.05 -22.75
CA VAL A 82 6.08 7.04 -23.19
C VAL A 82 6.39 8.41 -22.59
N TRP A 83 6.13 9.45 -23.36
CA TRP A 83 5.90 10.77 -22.80
C TRP A 83 4.47 10.86 -22.31
N THR A 84 4.28 11.41 -21.14
CA THR A 84 2.95 11.71 -20.60
C THR A 84 2.90 13.15 -20.16
N SER A 85 1.77 13.78 -20.34
CA SER A 85 1.47 15.12 -19.86
C SER A 85 0.06 15.17 -19.29
N LEU A 86 -0.11 16.04 -18.33
CA LEU A 86 -1.41 16.47 -17.82
C LEU A 86 -1.42 17.99 -17.89
N ASP A 87 -2.46 18.55 -18.43
CA ASP A 87 -2.72 19.99 -18.38
C ASP A 87 -4.22 20.26 -18.25
N PRO A 88 -4.65 21.46 -17.80
CA PRO A 88 -6.05 21.79 -17.58
C PRO A 88 -6.92 21.82 -18.85
N GLU A 89 -6.33 22.10 -20.02
CA GLU A 89 -7.09 22.26 -21.26
C GLU A 89 -7.33 20.92 -21.98
N HIS A 90 -6.28 20.07 -22.04
CA HIS A 90 -6.31 18.84 -22.81
C HIS A 90 -6.41 17.58 -21.94
N GLY A 91 -6.29 17.75 -20.61
CA GLY A 91 -6.27 16.63 -19.67
C GLY A 91 -5.01 15.77 -19.79
N PHE A 92 -5.15 14.48 -19.51
CA PHE A 92 -4.05 13.53 -19.62
C PHE A 92 -3.84 13.07 -21.06
N GLN A 93 -2.61 13.17 -21.52
CA GLN A 93 -2.19 12.72 -22.85
C GLN A 93 -0.93 11.86 -22.74
N PHE A 94 -0.74 10.97 -23.70
CA PHE A 94 0.50 10.19 -23.81
C PHE A 94 0.91 9.99 -25.25
N GLN A 95 2.23 9.85 -25.47
CA GLN A 95 2.85 9.56 -26.74
C GLN A 95 3.87 8.43 -26.55
N ILE A 96 3.70 7.34 -27.29
CA ILE A 96 4.61 6.20 -27.25
C ILE A 96 5.92 6.60 -27.93
N VAL A 97 7.04 6.42 -27.23
CA VAL A 97 8.41 6.67 -27.72
C VAL A 97 9.01 5.40 -28.29
N SER A 98 8.90 4.32 -27.53
CA SER A 98 9.40 3.01 -27.94
C SER A 98 8.60 1.90 -27.25
N GLU A 99 8.55 0.76 -27.90
CA GLU A 99 7.92 -0.44 -27.36
C GLU A 99 8.63 -1.71 -27.84
N GLU A 100 8.74 -2.69 -26.93
CA GLU A 100 9.42 -3.95 -27.21
C GLU A 100 8.65 -5.15 -26.62
N GLY A 101 8.99 -6.34 -27.11
CA GLY A 101 8.45 -7.62 -26.59
C GLY A 101 7.05 -7.96 -27.11
N SER A 102 6.28 -8.71 -26.34
CA SER A 102 5.01 -9.31 -26.74
C SER A 102 3.95 -8.27 -27.14
N PRO A 103 3.42 -8.31 -28.39
CA PRO A 103 2.36 -7.38 -28.84
C PRO A 103 1.07 -7.49 -28.00
N ILE A 104 0.78 -8.69 -27.50
CA ILE A 104 -0.40 -8.92 -26.65
C ILE A 104 -0.25 -8.19 -25.31
N ILE A 105 0.93 -8.29 -24.67
CA ILE A 105 1.22 -7.60 -23.40
C ILE A 105 1.23 -6.08 -23.63
N ARG A 106 1.89 -5.61 -24.68
CA ARG A 106 1.92 -4.17 -25.02
C ARG A 106 0.51 -3.58 -25.09
N ARG A 107 -0.38 -4.21 -25.87
CA ARG A 107 -1.73 -3.71 -26.07
C ARG A 107 -2.67 -3.94 -24.89
N LYS A 108 -2.64 -5.15 -24.29
CA LYS A 108 -3.63 -5.57 -23.28
C LYS A 108 -3.25 -5.21 -21.85
N VAL A 109 -1.98 -4.86 -21.59
CA VAL A 109 -1.50 -4.51 -20.27
C VAL A 109 -0.92 -3.09 -20.25
N LEU A 110 0.10 -2.81 -21.06
CA LEU A 110 0.80 -1.53 -20.98
C LEU A 110 -0.05 -0.37 -21.50
N LEU A 111 -0.58 -0.49 -22.70
CA LEU A 111 -1.46 0.53 -23.28
C LEU A 111 -2.77 0.67 -22.49
N ALA A 112 -3.38 -0.46 -22.11
CA ALA A 112 -4.60 -0.44 -21.31
C ALA A 112 -4.42 0.23 -19.94
N ALA A 113 -3.22 0.20 -19.33
CA ALA A 113 -2.94 0.91 -18.09
C ALA A 113 -2.96 2.44 -18.29
N LEU A 114 -2.41 2.95 -19.39
CA LEU A 114 -2.45 4.38 -19.73
C LEU A 114 -3.87 4.85 -20.07
N GLU A 115 -4.63 4.06 -20.84
CA GLU A 115 -6.02 4.34 -21.16
C GLU A 115 -6.91 4.34 -19.91
N ALA A 116 -6.67 3.41 -18.97
CA ALA A 116 -7.38 3.37 -17.69
C ALA A 116 -7.06 4.59 -16.83
N GLU A 117 -5.81 5.07 -16.83
CA GLU A 117 -5.43 6.30 -16.13
C GLU A 117 -6.16 7.51 -16.74
N GLN A 118 -6.19 7.61 -18.05
CA GLN A 118 -6.93 8.68 -18.75
C GLN A 118 -8.42 8.68 -18.36
N ALA A 119 -9.06 7.51 -18.29
CA ALA A 119 -10.44 7.39 -17.88
C ALA A 119 -10.67 7.69 -16.38
N ALA A 120 -9.66 7.44 -15.51
CA ALA A 120 -9.75 7.65 -14.08
C ALA A 120 -9.53 9.10 -13.62
N LEU A 121 -9.21 10.02 -14.52
CA LEU A 121 -8.97 11.43 -14.18
C LEU A 121 -10.25 12.25 -13.96
N SER A 122 -11.43 11.64 -14.05
CA SER A 122 -12.67 12.28 -13.62
C SER A 122 -12.63 12.65 -12.13
N SER A 123 -13.29 13.74 -11.76
CA SER A 123 -13.39 14.19 -10.35
C SER A 123 -13.88 13.09 -9.43
N ASP A 124 -14.89 12.35 -9.83
CA ASP A 124 -15.53 11.29 -9.06
C ASP A 124 -14.56 10.11 -8.80
N ALA A 125 -13.75 9.74 -9.78
CA ALA A 125 -12.77 8.66 -9.62
C ALA A 125 -11.64 9.05 -8.66
N ARG A 126 -11.19 10.32 -8.70
CA ARG A 126 -10.19 10.84 -7.76
C ARG A 126 -10.71 10.84 -6.33
N GLU A 127 -11.92 11.33 -6.09
CA GLU A 127 -12.56 11.33 -4.78
C GLU A 127 -12.74 9.91 -4.25
N GLN A 128 -13.15 8.99 -5.11
CA GLN A 128 -13.34 7.58 -4.77
C GLN A 128 -12.04 6.84 -4.43
N ALA A 129 -10.89 7.30 -4.93
CA ALA A 129 -9.59 6.71 -4.68
C ALA A 129 -8.82 7.41 -3.55
N ALA A 130 -9.28 8.57 -3.08
CA ALA A 130 -8.56 9.42 -2.13
C ALA A 130 -8.31 8.73 -0.78
N LEU A 131 -7.15 9.00 -0.18
CA LEU A 131 -6.74 8.50 1.14
C LEU A 131 -7.39 9.34 2.25
N THR A 132 -8.69 9.22 2.40
CA THR A 132 -9.49 9.97 3.36
C THR A 132 -10.19 9.06 4.36
N ALA A 133 -10.61 9.61 5.50
CA ALA A 133 -11.42 8.90 6.48
C ALA A 133 -12.79 8.42 5.92
N ALA A 134 -13.27 9.01 4.81
CA ALA A 134 -14.46 8.56 4.12
C ALA A 134 -14.25 7.21 3.39
N ASN A 135 -13.05 7.00 2.83
CA ASN A 135 -12.71 5.80 2.09
C ASN A 135 -12.03 4.73 2.93
N TYR A 136 -11.34 5.11 4.02
CA TYR A 136 -10.49 4.21 4.80
C TYR A 136 -10.74 4.27 6.30
N GLU A 137 -10.47 3.17 6.97
CA GLU A 137 -10.18 3.08 8.40
C GLU A 137 -8.66 3.08 8.57
N PHE A 138 -8.15 3.97 9.42
CA PHE A 138 -6.75 4.03 9.82
C PHE A 138 -6.64 3.30 11.16
N LEU A 139 -5.94 2.17 11.18
CA LEU A 139 -6.02 1.22 12.28
C LEU A 139 -4.83 1.36 13.22
N HIS A 140 -3.72 0.71 12.91
CA HIS A 140 -2.55 0.62 13.75
C HIS A 140 -1.42 1.47 13.19
N VAL A 141 -0.77 2.24 14.08
CA VAL A 141 0.38 3.08 13.75
C VAL A 141 1.59 2.53 14.48
N SER A 142 2.65 2.24 13.74
CA SER A 142 3.89 1.65 14.29
C SER A 142 5.13 2.21 13.60
N PRO A 143 6.26 2.37 14.32
CA PRO A 143 7.53 2.74 13.70
C PRO A 143 8.01 1.62 12.76
N VAL A 144 8.71 2.01 11.69
CA VAL A 144 9.40 1.05 10.81
C VAL A 144 10.82 0.85 11.33
N LEU A 145 11.26 -0.40 11.32
CA LEU A 145 12.61 -0.78 11.75
C LEU A 145 13.39 -1.32 10.54
N ALA A 146 14.61 -0.84 10.35
CA ALA A 146 15.60 -1.49 9.48
C ALA A 146 16.49 -2.38 10.36
N GLY A 147 16.19 -3.69 10.38
CA GLY A 147 16.70 -4.59 11.40
C GLY A 147 16.14 -4.24 12.79
N GLN A 148 17.00 -3.76 13.71
CA GLN A 148 16.59 -3.29 15.05
C GLN A 148 16.64 -1.77 15.22
N VAL A 149 16.98 -1.03 14.15
CA VAL A 149 17.14 0.43 14.19
C VAL A 149 15.88 1.09 13.61
N PRO A 150 15.23 2.00 14.37
CA PRO A 150 14.13 2.79 13.83
C PRO A 150 14.63 3.66 12.66
N VAL A 151 13.90 3.64 11.56
CA VAL A 151 14.08 4.56 10.44
C VAL A 151 13.05 5.68 10.53
N ASN A 152 13.27 6.79 9.81
CA ASN A 152 12.34 7.94 9.82
C ASN A 152 11.03 7.66 9.06
N LEU A 153 10.47 6.45 9.26
CA LEU A 153 9.21 6.03 8.66
C LEU A 153 8.26 5.46 9.71
N VAL A 154 6.99 5.74 9.52
CA VAL A 154 5.90 5.20 10.33
C VAL A 154 4.95 4.45 9.41
N LYS A 155 4.65 3.21 9.77
CA LYS A 155 3.65 2.37 9.10
C LYS A 155 2.27 2.63 9.71
N VAL A 156 1.28 2.84 8.87
CA VAL A 156 -0.12 2.99 9.23
C VAL A 156 -0.92 1.92 8.51
N ASP A 157 -1.45 0.96 9.24
CA ASP A 157 -2.33 -0.06 8.66
C ASP A 157 -3.67 0.57 8.27
N VAL A 158 -4.12 0.31 7.04
CA VAL A 158 -5.36 0.87 6.50
C VAL A 158 -6.27 -0.20 5.94
N ARG A 159 -7.57 -0.03 6.14
CA ARG A 159 -8.61 -0.90 5.59
C ARG A 159 -9.64 -0.07 4.82
N PRO A 160 -9.94 -0.41 3.57
CA PRO A 160 -11.01 0.24 2.82
C PRO A 160 -12.39 0.04 3.47
N ARG A 161 -13.18 1.12 3.55
CA ARG A 161 -14.57 1.04 4.06
C ARG A 161 -15.53 0.40 3.06
N ARG A 162 -15.13 0.28 1.81
CA ARG A 162 -15.88 -0.35 0.72
C ARG A 162 -14.96 -1.09 -0.24
N LYS A 163 -15.51 -2.04 -1.00
CA LYS A 163 -14.75 -2.74 -2.04
C LYS A 163 -14.71 -1.91 -3.33
N HIS A 164 -13.53 -1.50 -3.74
CA HIS A 164 -13.30 -0.75 -4.97
C HIS A 164 -11.95 -1.10 -5.59
N VAL A 165 -11.84 -1.11 -6.92
CA VAL A 165 -10.62 -1.51 -7.66
C VAL A 165 -9.43 -0.56 -7.46
N MET A 166 -9.65 0.63 -6.94
CA MET A 166 -8.60 1.62 -6.67
C MET A 166 -8.22 1.70 -5.19
N LEU A 167 -8.95 1.01 -4.29
CA LEU A 167 -8.67 1.02 -2.86
C LEU A 167 -7.82 -0.18 -2.46
N VAL A 168 -6.83 0.07 -1.59
CA VAL A 168 -5.83 -0.91 -1.14
C VAL A 168 -6.08 -1.27 0.33
N ASP A 169 -6.22 -2.54 0.63
CA ASP A 169 -6.20 -3.10 1.99
C ASP A 169 -4.75 -3.44 2.33
N GLY A 170 -4.15 -2.72 3.27
CA GLY A 170 -2.73 -2.87 3.56
C GLY A 170 -2.16 -1.76 4.43
N ALA A 171 -1.11 -1.09 3.98
CA ALA A 171 -0.41 -0.09 4.78
C ALA A 171 0.01 1.15 3.97
N LEU A 172 0.05 2.27 4.66
CA LEU A 172 0.72 3.50 4.26
C LEU A 172 2.04 3.61 5.03
N PHE A 173 3.04 4.18 4.40
CA PHE A 173 4.31 4.55 5.04
C PHE A 173 4.45 6.05 4.94
N LEU A 174 4.54 6.70 6.09
CA LEU A 174 4.65 8.14 6.22
C LEU A 174 6.03 8.49 6.79
N GLU A 175 6.62 9.59 6.36
CA GLU A 175 7.76 10.15 7.08
C GLU A 175 7.33 10.62 8.48
N ALA A 176 8.10 10.28 9.49
CA ALA A 176 7.75 10.61 10.89
C ALA A 176 7.71 12.13 11.13
N ASP A 177 8.61 12.88 10.50
CA ASP A 177 8.78 14.31 10.72
C ASP A 177 7.80 15.15 9.90
N SER A 178 7.67 14.89 8.61
CA SER A 178 6.82 15.67 7.69
C SER A 178 5.38 15.16 7.60
N ALA A 179 5.15 13.89 7.94
CA ALA A 179 3.95 13.11 7.64
C ALA A 179 3.68 12.93 6.13
N ASP A 180 4.68 13.13 5.28
CA ASP A 180 4.57 12.90 3.84
C ASP A 180 4.38 11.41 3.55
N LEU A 181 3.49 11.11 2.61
CA LEU A 181 3.29 9.75 2.13
C LEU A 181 4.47 9.32 1.26
N VAL A 182 5.17 8.27 1.65
CA VAL A 182 6.31 7.71 0.90
C VAL A 182 5.87 6.49 0.11
N ARG A 183 4.99 5.64 0.68
CA ARG A 183 4.59 4.38 0.06
C ARG A 183 3.19 3.97 0.47
N ILE A 184 2.52 3.28 -0.45
CA ILE A 184 1.30 2.50 -0.21
C ILE A 184 1.58 1.08 -0.67
N GLU A 185 1.29 0.09 0.16
CA GLU A 185 1.38 -1.31 -0.23
C GLU A 185 0.22 -2.13 0.33
N GLY A 186 -0.18 -3.17 -0.39
CA GLY A 186 -1.25 -4.07 0.03
C GLY A 186 -1.96 -4.75 -1.13
N GLU A 187 -3.14 -5.27 -0.87
CA GLU A 187 -3.97 -5.92 -1.88
C GLU A 187 -5.12 -5.01 -2.32
N LEU A 188 -5.49 -5.08 -3.59
CA LEU A 188 -6.68 -4.36 -4.07
C LEU A 188 -7.93 -4.90 -3.36
N SER A 189 -8.73 -4.01 -2.80
CA SER A 189 -9.93 -4.40 -2.04
C SER A 189 -11.02 -5.04 -2.91
N ARG A 190 -10.94 -4.86 -4.23
CA ARG A 190 -11.77 -5.51 -5.25
C ARG A 190 -10.90 -5.95 -6.43
N ARG A 191 -11.11 -7.16 -6.90
CA ARG A 191 -10.43 -7.70 -8.08
C ARG A 191 -10.80 -6.91 -9.34
N PRO A 192 -9.83 -6.52 -10.18
CA PRO A 192 -10.11 -5.81 -11.44
C PRO A 192 -10.86 -6.68 -12.46
N SER A 193 -10.69 -8.00 -12.39
CA SER A 193 -11.28 -8.98 -13.33
C SER A 193 -11.59 -10.29 -12.62
N ILE A 194 -12.54 -11.06 -13.16
CA ILE A 194 -12.83 -12.45 -12.71
C ILE A 194 -11.65 -13.40 -12.94
N TRP A 195 -10.76 -13.06 -13.88
CA TRP A 195 -9.56 -13.86 -14.22
C TRP A 195 -8.35 -13.52 -13.35
N THR A 196 -8.42 -12.46 -12.54
CA THR A 196 -7.31 -11.97 -11.73
C THR A 196 -7.57 -12.28 -10.26
N ARG A 197 -6.60 -12.91 -9.60
CA ARG A 197 -6.62 -13.21 -8.16
C ARG A 197 -5.49 -12.44 -7.49
N ASN A 198 -5.68 -12.09 -6.20
CA ASN A 198 -4.62 -11.59 -5.30
C ASN A 198 -3.75 -10.52 -5.95
N VAL A 199 -4.34 -9.37 -6.29
CA VAL A 199 -3.57 -8.27 -6.86
C VAL A 199 -2.92 -7.50 -5.72
N ARG A 200 -1.62 -7.68 -5.57
CA ARG A 200 -0.80 -6.88 -4.66
C ARG A 200 -0.25 -5.68 -5.41
N VAL A 201 -0.32 -4.53 -4.79
CA VAL A 201 0.18 -3.27 -5.35
C VAL A 201 1.14 -2.61 -4.39
N LEU A 202 2.12 -1.92 -4.96
CA LEU A 202 3.05 -1.05 -4.29
C LEU A 202 3.13 0.23 -5.10
N ARG A 203 2.95 1.39 -4.45
CA ARG A 203 3.12 2.71 -5.06
C ARG A 203 4.05 3.53 -4.20
N GLU A 204 5.00 4.18 -4.82
CA GLU A 204 5.96 5.05 -4.17
C GLU A 204 5.73 6.50 -4.59
N TYR A 205 5.92 7.39 -3.64
CA TYR A 205 5.66 8.81 -3.77
C TYR A 205 6.86 9.61 -3.34
N ALA A 206 6.99 10.82 -3.87
CA ALA A 206 7.98 11.79 -3.46
C ALA A 206 7.39 13.20 -3.52
N ARG A 207 7.97 14.11 -2.73
CA ARG A 207 7.71 15.53 -2.86
C ARG A 207 8.73 16.13 -3.82
N ILE A 208 8.29 16.53 -5.01
CA ILE A 208 9.13 17.12 -6.07
C ILE A 208 8.58 18.50 -6.39
N ALA A 209 9.42 19.52 -6.38
CA ALA A 209 9.04 20.92 -6.58
C ALA A 209 7.86 21.36 -5.66
N GLY A 210 7.83 20.85 -4.41
CA GLY A 210 6.76 21.14 -3.45
C GLY A 210 5.46 20.34 -3.65
N VAL A 211 5.35 19.57 -4.73
CA VAL A 211 4.16 18.77 -5.07
C VAL A 211 4.39 17.31 -4.73
N HIS A 212 3.40 16.68 -4.13
CA HIS A 212 3.46 15.24 -3.81
C HIS A 212 2.99 14.40 -5.02
N VAL A 213 3.90 13.62 -5.59
CA VAL A 213 3.67 12.89 -6.85
C VAL A 213 4.09 11.42 -6.76
N PRO A 214 3.45 10.50 -7.51
CA PRO A 214 3.91 9.13 -7.63
C PRO A 214 5.23 9.08 -8.42
N VAL A 215 6.20 8.29 -7.98
CA VAL A 215 7.49 8.10 -8.66
C VAL A 215 7.69 6.68 -9.17
N ALA A 216 7.04 5.71 -8.54
CA ALA A 216 7.03 4.33 -9.01
C ALA A 216 5.72 3.62 -8.63
N MET A 217 5.39 2.63 -9.42
CA MET A 217 4.28 1.71 -9.14
C MET A 217 4.67 0.31 -9.59
N SER A 218 4.36 -0.69 -8.78
CA SER A 218 4.43 -2.08 -9.19
C SER A 218 3.18 -2.85 -8.74
N SER A 219 2.86 -3.91 -9.46
CA SER A 219 1.84 -4.86 -9.03
C SER A 219 2.20 -6.27 -9.43
N THR A 220 1.78 -7.21 -8.58
CA THR A 220 1.82 -8.65 -8.86
C THR A 220 0.41 -9.21 -8.79
N ALA A 221 0.08 -10.09 -9.71
CA ALA A 221 -1.23 -10.71 -9.76
C ALA A 221 -1.13 -12.17 -10.21
N ASP A 222 -1.99 -13.02 -9.65
CA ASP A 222 -2.21 -14.35 -10.16
C ASP A 222 -3.34 -14.32 -11.19
N VAL A 223 -3.02 -14.63 -12.45
CA VAL A 223 -3.99 -14.67 -13.54
C VAL A 223 -4.30 -16.13 -13.90
N ILE A 224 -5.58 -16.51 -13.87
CA ILE A 224 -6.04 -17.91 -13.90
C ILE A 224 -5.44 -18.73 -15.03
N VAL A 225 -5.23 -18.17 -16.21
CA VAL A 225 -4.73 -18.94 -17.38
C VAL A 225 -3.23 -18.79 -17.59
N VAL A 226 -2.65 -17.65 -17.17
CA VAL A 226 -1.27 -17.31 -17.47
C VAL A 226 -0.35 -17.33 -16.25
N GLY A 227 -0.89 -17.56 -15.06
CA GLY A 227 -0.12 -17.64 -13.80
C GLY A 227 0.34 -16.27 -13.29
N ALA A 228 1.43 -16.28 -12.53
CA ALA A 228 2.00 -15.08 -11.96
C ALA A 228 2.37 -14.07 -13.04
N SER A 229 1.90 -12.84 -12.83
CA SER A 229 2.11 -11.70 -13.73
C SER A 229 2.56 -10.50 -12.91
N THR A 230 3.50 -9.74 -13.45
CA THR A 230 3.99 -8.51 -12.84
C THR A 230 3.79 -7.34 -13.79
N PHE A 231 3.59 -6.17 -13.22
CA PHE A 231 3.57 -4.90 -13.92
C PHE A 231 4.36 -3.89 -13.10
N SER A 232 5.16 -3.05 -13.75
CA SER A 232 5.80 -1.91 -13.11
C SER A 232 5.79 -0.69 -14.01
N MET A 233 5.79 0.47 -13.38
CA MET A 233 5.85 1.77 -14.04
C MET A 233 6.69 2.72 -13.18
N THR A 234 7.63 3.41 -13.79
CA THR A 234 8.43 4.46 -13.16
C THR A 234 8.21 5.79 -13.87
N TYR A 235 8.33 6.87 -13.11
CA TYR A 235 8.10 8.23 -13.57
C TYR A 235 9.37 9.05 -13.48
N GLN A 236 9.70 9.73 -14.54
CA GLN A 236 10.77 10.72 -14.59
C GLN A 236 10.15 12.06 -15.01
N TYR A 237 9.82 12.86 -14.02
CA TYR A 237 9.27 14.19 -14.24
C TYR A 237 10.33 15.11 -14.83
N VAL A 238 9.95 15.94 -15.79
CA VAL A 238 10.78 17.00 -16.34
C VAL A 238 10.19 18.37 -16.04
N GLU A 239 8.89 18.42 -15.71
CA GLU A 239 8.19 19.62 -15.33
C GLU A 239 7.02 19.28 -14.39
N ILE A 240 6.81 20.06 -13.34
CA ILE A 240 5.67 19.99 -12.43
C ILE A 240 5.16 21.41 -12.16
N ASN A 241 3.87 21.67 -12.44
CA ASN A 241 3.21 22.97 -12.24
C ASN A 241 4.01 24.15 -12.82
N GLY A 242 4.60 23.96 -14.03
CA GLY A 242 5.42 24.98 -14.69
C GLY A 242 6.85 25.09 -14.17
N THR A 243 7.23 24.31 -13.15
CA THR A 243 8.59 24.30 -12.60
C THR A 243 9.37 23.16 -13.21
N PRO A 244 10.54 23.42 -13.86
CA PRO A 244 11.44 22.37 -14.33
C PRO A 244 11.95 21.52 -13.17
N VAL A 245 12.06 20.21 -13.39
CA VAL A 245 12.53 19.22 -12.42
C VAL A 245 13.91 18.73 -12.83
N GLU A 246 14.87 18.80 -11.92
CA GLU A 246 16.24 18.30 -12.13
C GLU A 246 16.42 16.89 -11.52
N ALA A 247 17.45 16.17 -11.99
CA ALA A 247 17.72 14.81 -11.51
C ALA A 247 17.97 14.74 -9.99
N ARG A 248 18.48 15.79 -9.38
CA ARG A 248 18.71 15.94 -7.92
C ARG A 248 17.41 16.01 -7.10
N ASP A 249 16.29 16.35 -7.72
CA ASP A 249 14.99 16.49 -7.05
C ASP A 249 14.32 15.13 -6.82
N PHE A 250 14.86 14.05 -7.37
CA PHE A 250 14.36 12.71 -7.11
C PHE A 250 15.02 12.13 -5.85
N PRO A 251 14.24 11.55 -4.95
CA PRO A 251 14.80 10.84 -3.81
C PRO A 251 15.68 9.69 -4.31
N VAL A 252 16.84 9.52 -3.69
CA VAL A 252 17.65 8.31 -3.89
C VAL A 252 16.78 7.15 -3.45
N SER A 253 16.48 6.21 -4.37
CA SER A 253 15.67 5.03 -4.06
C SER A 253 16.34 4.27 -2.93
N VAL A 254 15.75 4.34 -1.73
CA VAL A 254 16.16 3.49 -0.62
C VAL A 254 15.53 2.14 -0.92
N GLU A 255 16.30 1.20 -1.46
CA GLU A 255 15.93 -0.20 -1.47
C GLU A 255 15.79 -0.66 -0.01
N LEU A 256 14.59 -0.52 0.53
CA LEU A 256 14.22 -1.20 1.76
C LEU A 256 14.07 -2.69 1.40
N VAL A 257 15.18 -3.42 1.51
CA VAL A 257 15.16 -4.88 1.58
C VAL A 257 14.45 -5.22 2.90
N ILE A 258 13.18 -5.59 2.81
CA ILE A 258 12.39 -6.17 3.90
C ILE A 258 12.42 -7.68 3.75
#